data_34ecd296d153d1fdd181db0f33d0e85c
#
_entry.id   34ecd296d153d1fdd181db0f33d0e85c
#
_cell.length_a   1.000
_cell.length_b   1.000
_cell.length_c   1.000
_cell.angle_alpha   90.00
_cell.angle_beta   90.00
_cell.angle_gamma   90.00
#
_symmetry.space_group_name_H-M   'P 1'
#
loop_
_entity.id
_entity.type
_entity.pdbx_description
1 polymer ?
#
loop_
_entity_poly.entity_id
_entity_poly.type
_entity_poly.pdbx_seq_one_letter_code
_entity_poly.pdbx_strand_id
1 'polypeptide(L)'
;MRRVNDPAETLRAALAELVDGLPPRQAAQAVERLIANYRGATPTDAPILRDRADVVAYAAYRMPATFAAVRSALAAFAGAVPGWVPGGHVDVGGGTGAATWAVNDTWPGARPVTVLDWAEPALALGREIAAALPALRDVRWQRSRIGAALTVESTDLVTVSYVLNELTGPDRAALVDAAAWAARAVVIVEAGTPDGYARVIEARDRLIAAGFRVAAPCPHSAACPIVPGTDWCHFAARVSRSSLHRQVKGGSLAYEDEKFSYVAATRLPVEPAPSRVVRRPQIRKGQVLLDLCEPDEQLRRRTVTKRHGDLYKAARDADWGDPWPSPEANQPTQ
;
A
#
# COMPACT_ATOMS: atom_id res chain seq x y z
N MET A 1 -13.40 -24.12 -17.96
CA MET A 1 -12.33 -23.40 -17.26
C MET A 1 -12.87 -22.97 -15.90
N ARG A 2 -12.35 -23.53 -14.78
CA ARG A 2 -12.65 -23.01 -13.44
C ARG A 2 -12.12 -21.58 -13.39
N ARG A 3 -12.96 -20.61 -12.99
CA ARG A 3 -12.49 -19.25 -12.69
C ARG A 3 -11.36 -19.39 -11.68
N VAL A 4 -10.20 -18.86 -12.02
CA VAL A 4 -9.13 -18.64 -11.04
C VAL A 4 -9.78 -17.79 -9.95
N ASN A 5 -9.77 -18.24 -8.70
CA ASN A 5 -10.34 -17.49 -7.59
C ASN A 5 -9.63 -16.13 -7.54
N ASP A 6 -10.36 -15.06 -7.80
CA ASP A 6 -9.86 -13.68 -7.67
C ASP A 6 -9.42 -13.48 -6.22
N PRO A 7 -8.12 -13.17 -5.94
CA PRO A 7 -7.62 -12.98 -4.57
C PRO A 7 -8.41 -11.94 -3.79
N ALA A 8 -8.84 -10.85 -4.42
CA ALA A 8 -9.61 -9.80 -3.78
C ALA A 8 -11.03 -10.26 -3.41
N GLU A 9 -11.67 -11.10 -4.23
CA GLU A 9 -12.98 -11.69 -3.92
C GLU A 9 -12.86 -12.75 -2.83
N THR A 10 -11.83 -13.59 -2.90
CA THR A 10 -11.55 -14.63 -1.91
C THR A 10 -11.28 -14.02 -0.55
N LEU A 11 -10.46 -12.96 -0.48
CA LEU A 11 -10.20 -12.23 0.76
C LEU A 11 -11.48 -11.63 1.36
N ARG A 12 -12.31 -11.00 0.53
CA ARG A 12 -13.58 -10.43 0.98
C ARG A 12 -14.51 -11.48 1.55
N ALA A 13 -14.62 -12.64 0.91
CA ALA A 13 -15.44 -13.75 1.38
C ALA A 13 -14.95 -14.30 2.72
N ALA A 14 -13.64 -14.56 2.85
CA ALA A 14 -13.03 -15.04 4.09
C ALA A 14 -13.23 -14.07 5.27
N LEU A 15 -13.08 -12.77 5.02
CA LEU A 15 -13.33 -11.75 6.05
C LEU A 15 -14.81 -11.67 6.42
N ALA A 16 -15.73 -11.84 5.48
CA ALA A 16 -17.17 -11.86 5.77
C ALA A 16 -17.56 -13.05 6.65
N GLU A 17 -17.06 -14.25 6.36
CA GLU A 17 -17.31 -15.46 7.17
C GLU A 17 -16.83 -15.28 8.62
N LEU A 18 -15.65 -14.65 8.81
CA LEU A 18 -15.12 -14.37 10.15
C LEU A 18 -16.00 -13.39 10.95
N VAL A 19 -16.55 -12.38 10.27
CA VAL A 19 -17.43 -11.38 10.91
C VAL A 19 -18.80 -11.97 11.23
N ASP A 20 -19.35 -12.81 10.35
CA ASP A 20 -20.64 -13.48 10.56
C ASP A 20 -20.61 -14.41 11.78
N GLY A 21 -19.42 -14.89 12.17
CA GLY A 21 -19.20 -15.64 13.42
C GLY A 21 -19.17 -14.80 14.70
N LEU A 22 -19.21 -13.45 14.60
CA LEU A 22 -19.19 -12.55 15.75
C LEU A 22 -20.57 -11.88 15.98
N PRO A 23 -21.02 -11.74 17.26
CA PRO A 23 -22.18 -10.93 17.55
C PRO A 23 -21.98 -9.48 17.05
N PRO A 24 -22.93 -8.91 16.26
CA PRO A 24 -22.72 -7.61 15.60
C PRO A 24 -22.36 -6.46 16.54
N ARG A 25 -22.92 -6.44 17.76
CA ARG A 25 -22.60 -5.43 18.78
C ARG A 25 -21.16 -5.57 19.29
N GLN A 26 -20.68 -6.79 19.46
CA GLN A 26 -19.31 -7.06 19.91
C GLN A 26 -18.29 -6.63 18.84
N ALA A 27 -18.54 -6.95 17.58
CA ALA A 27 -17.72 -6.53 16.46
C ALA A 27 -17.63 -5.00 16.36
N ALA A 28 -18.77 -4.29 16.44
CA ALA A 28 -18.80 -2.83 16.40
C ALA A 28 -18.00 -2.19 17.57
N GLN A 29 -18.23 -2.66 18.80
CA GLN A 29 -17.51 -2.19 19.98
C GLN A 29 -16.00 -2.45 19.90
N ALA A 30 -15.57 -3.59 19.35
CA ALA A 30 -14.17 -3.89 19.13
C ALA A 30 -13.53 -2.89 18.15
N VAL A 31 -14.20 -2.58 17.03
CA VAL A 31 -13.71 -1.57 16.07
C VAL A 31 -13.67 -0.17 16.68
N GLU A 32 -14.69 0.23 17.46
CA GLU A 32 -14.70 1.53 18.12
C GLU A 32 -13.52 1.70 19.09
N ARG A 33 -13.24 0.65 19.91
CA ARG A 33 -12.07 0.64 20.79
C ARG A 33 -10.77 0.77 20.01
N LEU A 34 -10.63 0.05 18.90
CA LEU A 34 -9.45 0.10 18.04
C LEU A 34 -9.23 1.48 17.43
N ILE A 35 -10.29 2.12 16.93
CA ILE A 35 -10.23 3.48 16.38
C ILE A 35 -9.81 4.48 17.48
N ALA A 36 -10.34 4.34 18.69
CA ALA A 36 -9.98 5.21 19.82
C ALA A 36 -8.49 5.04 20.18
N ASN A 37 -7.99 3.80 20.21
CA ASN A 37 -6.58 3.51 20.49
C ASN A 37 -5.64 4.07 19.42
N TYR A 38 -5.99 3.96 18.13
CA TYR A 38 -5.16 4.50 17.04
C TYR A 38 -5.17 6.04 16.95
N ARG A 39 -6.18 6.70 17.51
CA ARG A 39 -6.27 8.16 17.56
C ARG A 39 -5.64 8.75 18.83
N GLY A 40 -5.46 7.95 19.86
CA GLY A 40 -4.82 8.33 21.13
C GLY A 40 -3.32 8.03 21.12
N ALA A 41 -2.56 8.71 21.98
CA ALA A 41 -1.18 8.32 22.27
C ALA A 41 -1.23 7.07 23.17
N THR A 42 -1.36 5.89 22.56
CA THR A 42 -1.37 4.63 23.32
C THR A 42 0.08 4.24 23.61
N PRO A 43 0.44 3.95 24.89
CA PRO A 43 1.76 3.42 25.22
C PRO A 43 1.99 2.10 24.46
N THR A 44 3.18 1.92 23.92
CA THR A 44 3.60 0.74 23.15
C THR A 44 3.62 -0.56 23.97
N ASP A 45 3.36 -0.50 25.27
CA ASP A 45 3.47 -1.63 26.22
C ASP A 45 2.17 -2.43 26.38
N ALA A 46 1.04 -1.93 25.87
CA ALA A 46 -0.24 -2.65 25.94
C ALA A 46 -0.63 -3.21 24.56
N PRO A 47 -0.94 -4.52 24.46
CA PRO A 47 -1.41 -5.08 23.20
C PRO A 47 -2.73 -4.41 22.80
N ILE A 48 -2.76 -3.76 21.64
CA ILE A 48 -3.95 -3.14 21.07
C ILE A 48 -4.99 -4.21 20.74
N LEU A 49 -4.53 -5.39 20.32
CA LEU A 49 -5.33 -6.56 20.00
C LEU A 49 -5.33 -7.53 21.18
N ARG A 50 -6.41 -7.55 21.97
CA ARG A 50 -6.47 -8.28 23.25
C ARG A 50 -6.95 -9.71 23.07
N ASP A 51 -7.91 -9.93 22.19
CA ASP A 51 -8.57 -11.19 21.97
C ASP A 51 -8.90 -11.43 20.50
N ARG A 52 -9.45 -12.60 20.20
CA ARG A 52 -9.85 -12.99 18.84
C ARG A 52 -10.87 -12.01 18.25
N ALA A 53 -11.81 -11.51 19.04
CA ALA A 53 -12.84 -10.59 18.54
C ALA A 53 -12.24 -9.26 18.11
N ASP A 54 -11.29 -8.71 18.89
CA ASP A 54 -10.56 -7.50 18.53
C ASP A 54 -9.76 -7.71 17.22
N VAL A 55 -9.08 -8.84 17.07
CA VAL A 55 -8.28 -9.14 15.86
C VAL A 55 -9.15 -9.33 14.63
N VAL A 56 -10.27 -10.06 14.74
CA VAL A 56 -11.22 -10.25 13.63
C VAL A 56 -11.86 -8.91 13.24
N ALA A 57 -12.30 -8.12 14.20
CA ALA A 57 -12.86 -6.80 13.93
C ALA A 57 -11.84 -5.87 13.27
N TYR A 58 -10.58 -5.88 13.73
CA TYR A 58 -9.49 -5.14 13.12
C TYR A 58 -9.23 -5.59 11.68
N ALA A 59 -9.09 -6.90 11.46
CA ALA A 59 -8.86 -7.47 10.13
C ALA A 59 -10.00 -7.07 9.17
N ALA A 60 -11.26 -7.27 9.55
CA ALA A 60 -12.41 -6.92 8.73
C ALA A 60 -12.52 -5.42 8.43
N TYR A 61 -12.02 -4.58 9.34
CA TYR A 61 -12.08 -3.12 9.19
C TYR A 61 -10.88 -2.56 8.43
N ARG A 62 -9.64 -3.01 8.74
CA ARG A 62 -8.41 -2.42 8.19
C ARG A 62 -7.80 -3.16 7.01
N MET A 63 -7.89 -4.51 7.00
CA MET A 63 -7.23 -5.32 5.98
C MET A 63 -7.68 -5.00 4.55
N PRO A 64 -8.97 -4.74 4.24
CA PRO A 64 -9.38 -4.33 2.89
C PRO A 64 -8.76 -3.00 2.43
N ALA A 65 -8.61 -2.04 3.35
CA ALA A 65 -8.02 -0.75 3.06
C ALA A 65 -6.50 -0.86 2.81
N THR A 66 -5.78 -1.58 3.68
CA THR A 66 -4.35 -1.88 3.49
C THR A 66 -4.10 -2.66 2.21
N PHE A 67 -4.90 -3.70 1.92
CA PHE A 67 -4.83 -4.45 0.66
C PHE A 67 -4.97 -3.54 -0.56
N ALA A 68 -5.97 -2.65 -0.58
CA ALA A 68 -6.22 -1.77 -1.72
C ALA A 68 -5.07 -0.75 -1.92
N ALA A 69 -4.55 -0.16 -0.84
CA ALA A 69 -3.44 0.77 -0.90
C ALA A 69 -2.14 0.09 -1.39
N VAL A 70 -1.81 -1.08 -0.83
CA VAL A 70 -0.62 -1.85 -1.23
C VAL A 70 -0.75 -2.32 -2.67
N ARG A 71 -1.92 -2.84 -3.09
CA ARG A 71 -2.18 -3.24 -4.47
C ARG A 71 -1.96 -2.08 -5.45
N SER A 72 -2.43 -0.88 -5.11
CA SER A 72 -2.21 0.31 -5.93
C SER A 72 -0.72 0.66 -6.06
N ALA A 73 0.05 0.60 -4.96
CA ALA A 73 1.48 0.82 -4.97
C ALA A 73 2.23 -0.25 -5.79
N LEU A 74 1.84 -1.52 -5.65
CA LEU A 74 2.43 -2.64 -6.41
C LEU A 74 2.11 -2.56 -7.89
N ALA A 75 0.91 -2.14 -8.27
CA ALA A 75 0.54 -1.93 -9.68
C ALA A 75 1.40 -0.84 -10.32
N ALA A 76 1.64 0.28 -9.62
CA ALA A 76 2.53 1.33 -10.08
C ALA A 76 3.99 0.85 -10.19
N PHE A 77 4.44 0.01 -9.25
CA PHE A 77 5.75 -0.63 -9.30
C PHE A 77 5.89 -1.58 -10.48
N ALA A 78 4.91 -2.48 -10.69
CA ALA A 78 4.91 -3.44 -11.78
C ALA A 78 4.95 -2.74 -13.15
N GLY A 79 4.27 -1.60 -13.29
CA GLY A 79 4.34 -0.76 -14.50
C GLY A 79 5.72 -0.14 -14.75
N ALA A 80 6.51 0.11 -13.70
CA ALA A 80 7.87 0.66 -13.79
C ALA A 80 8.95 -0.42 -13.95
N VAL A 81 8.63 -1.69 -13.72
CA VAL A 81 9.54 -2.84 -13.85
C VAL A 81 8.86 -3.95 -14.65
N PRO A 82 8.57 -3.70 -15.94
CA PRO A 82 7.78 -4.62 -16.75
C PRO A 82 8.46 -6.01 -16.86
N GLY A 83 7.64 -7.05 -16.80
CA GLY A 83 8.09 -8.44 -16.92
C GLY A 83 8.76 -9.02 -15.67
N TRP A 84 9.01 -8.24 -14.64
CA TRP A 84 9.55 -8.78 -13.38
C TRP A 84 8.43 -9.35 -12.50
N VAL A 85 8.72 -10.51 -11.90
CA VAL A 85 7.87 -11.19 -10.93
C VAL A 85 8.75 -11.61 -9.75
N PRO A 86 8.38 -11.31 -8.49
CA PRO A 86 9.17 -11.72 -7.34
C PRO A 86 9.14 -13.25 -7.18
N GLY A 87 10.32 -13.86 -7.05
CA GLY A 87 10.46 -15.28 -6.72
C GLY A 87 10.26 -15.55 -5.22
N GLY A 88 10.42 -14.53 -4.35
CA GLY A 88 10.18 -14.61 -2.92
C GLY A 88 9.70 -13.27 -2.36
N HIS A 89 9.01 -13.32 -1.20
CA HIS A 89 8.44 -12.15 -0.56
C HIS A 89 8.54 -12.22 0.97
N VAL A 90 8.93 -11.12 1.60
CA VAL A 90 8.85 -10.94 3.05
C VAL A 90 7.98 -9.72 3.36
N ASP A 91 6.96 -9.92 4.19
CA ASP A 91 6.04 -8.87 4.66
C ASP A 91 6.38 -8.51 6.11
N VAL A 92 7.03 -7.37 6.32
CA VAL A 92 7.51 -6.96 7.65
C VAL A 92 6.49 -6.04 8.33
N GLY A 93 6.07 -6.42 9.53
CA GLY A 93 4.92 -5.81 10.21
C GLY A 93 3.61 -6.17 9.49
N GLY A 94 3.57 -7.36 8.88
CA GLY A 94 2.48 -7.75 7.98
C GLY A 94 1.16 -8.08 8.68
N GLY A 95 1.16 -8.24 10.01
CA GLY A 95 -0.04 -8.49 10.78
C GLY A 95 -0.84 -9.68 10.26
N THR A 96 -2.04 -9.41 9.73
CA THR A 96 -2.92 -10.41 9.11
C THR A 96 -2.59 -10.69 7.64
N GLY A 97 -1.50 -10.11 7.08
CA GLY A 97 -0.99 -10.40 5.76
C GLY A 97 -1.65 -9.65 4.60
N ALA A 98 -2.18 -8.45 4.82
CA ALA A 98 -2.82 -7.68 3.75
C ALA A 98 -1.93 -7.45 2.54
N ALA A 99 -0.64 -7.12 2.76
CA ALA A 99 0.31 -6.93 1.68
C ALA A 99 0.66 -8.26 0.98
N THR A 100 0.71 -9.36 1.71
CA THR A 100 0.89 -10.70 1.14
C THR A 100 -0.23 -11.05 0.14
N TRP A 101 -1.49 -10.74 0.47
CA TRP A 101 -2.62 -10.89 -0.45
C TRP A 101 -2.49 -9.97 -1.67
N ALA A 102 -2.08 -8.72 -1.47
CA ALA A 102 -1.89 -7.75 -2.56
C ALA A 102 -0.76 -8.15 -3.52
N VAL A 103 0.33 -8.73 -3.00
CA VAL A 103 1.41 -9.30 -3.82
C VAL A 103 0.92 -10.47 -4.67
N ASN A 104 0.09 -11.37 -4.10
CA ASN A 104 -0.48 -12.48 -4.86
C ASN A 104 -1.52 -12.01 -5.91
N ASP A 105 -2.27 -10.95 -5.63
CA ASP A 105 -3.19 -10.34 -6.60
C ASP A 105 -2.44 -9.70 -7.78
N THR A 106 -1.33 -9.00 -7.49
CA THR A 106 -0.51 -8.35 -8.52
C THR A 106 0.27 -9.35 -9.38
N TRP A 107 0.84 -10.38 -8.75
CA TRP A 107 1.59 -11.46 -9.39
C TRP A 107 1.05 -12.81 -8.92
N PRO A 108 0.03 -13.34 -9.60
CA PRO A 108 -0.57 -14.62 -9.21
C PRO A 108 0.43 -15.79 -9.21
N GLY A 109 0.26 -16.68 -8.26
CA GLY A 109 1.06 -17.91 -8.15
C GLY A 109 1.69 -18.11 -6.78
N ALA A 110 1.99 -19.35 -6.44
CA ALA A 110 2.68 -19.74 -5.22
C ALA A 110 4.17 -19.33 -5.27
N ARG A 111 4.67 -18.84 -4.15
CA ARG A 111 6.09 -18.50 -3.93
C ARG A 111 6.43 -18.60 -2.45
N PRO A 112 7.71 -18.70 -2.05
CA PRO A 112 8.10 -18.54 -0.67
C PRO A 112 7.68 -17.17 -0.14
N VAL A 113 6.88 -17.16 0.93
CA VAL A 113 6.46 -15.94 1.62
C VAL A 113 6.69 -16.10 3.11
N THR A 114 7.24 -15.07 3.74
CA THR A 114 7.34 -14.97 5.20
C THR A 114 6.67 -13.68 5.65
N VAL A 115 5.74 -13.79 6.59
CA VAL A 115 5.14 -12.65 7.30
C VAL A 115 5.80 -12.55 8.66
N LEU A 116 6.42 -11.41 8.94
CA LEU A 116 7.04 -11.09 10.22
C LEU A 116 6.16 -10.09 10.96
N ASP A 117 5.72 -10.44 12.17
CA ASP A 117 4.99 -9.52 13.04
C ASP A 117 5.21 -9.89 14.49
N TRP A 118 5.02 -8.95 15.37
CA TRP A 118 5.17 -9.20 16.80
C TRP A 118 3.86 -9.70 17.46
N ALA A 119 2.70 -9.36 16.88
CA ALA A 119 1.37 -9.68 17.39
C ALA A 119 0.95 -11.10 17.01
N GLU A 120 1.22 -12.09 17.88
CA GLU A 120 0.84 -13.50 17.63
C GLU A 120 -0.64 -13.70 17.29
N PRO A 121 -1.62 -12.98 17.91
CA PRO A 121 -3.02 -13.10 17.50
C PRO A 121 -3.29 -12.67 16.06
N ALA A 122 -2.57 -11.66 15.55
CA ALA A 122 -2.68 -11.23 14.16
C ALA A 122 -2.09 -12.25 13.20
N LEU A 123 -0.92 -12.82 13.51
CA LEU A 123 -0.29 -13.90 12.73
C LEU A 123 -1.18 -15.14 12.66
N ALA A 124 -1.79 -15.53 13.79
CA ALA A 124 -2.70 -16.69 13.85
C ALA A 124 -3.93 -16.48 12.97
N LEU A 125 -4.56 -15.30 13.03
CA LEU A 125 -5.70 -14.97 12.17
C LEU A 125 -5.27 -14.87 10.70
N GLY A 126 -4.11 -14.28 10.41
CA GLY A 126 -3.56 -14.19 9.06
C GLY A 126 -3.39 -15.57 8.41
N ARG A 127 -2.86 -16.54 9.17
CA ARG A 127 -2.75 -17.94 8.73
C ARG A 127 -4.11 -18.56 8.41
N GLU A 128 -5.11 -18.29 9.24
CA GLU A 128 -6.48 -18.77 9.01
C GLU A 128 -7.08 -18.18 7.73
N ILE A 129 -6.99 -16.87 7.53
CA ILE A 129 -7.48 -16.18 6.33
C ILE A 129 -6.74 -16.69 5.07
N ALA A 130 -5.42 -16.83 5.15
CA ALA A 130 -4.58 -17.26 4.02
C ALA A 130 -4.91 -18.67 3.53
N ALA A 131 -5.43 -19.54 4.40
CA ALA A 131 -5.84 -20.89 4.02
C ALA A 131 -6.96 -20.95 2.96
N ALA A 132 -7.72 -19.86 2.81
CA ALA A 132 -8.77 -19.73 1.79
C ALA A 132 -8.21 -19.67 0.35
N LEU A 133 -6.95 -19.25 0.17
CA LEU A 133 -6.31 -19.15 -1.14
C LEU A 133 -5.16 -20.19 -1.25
N PRO A 134 -5.26 -21.19 -2.16
CA PRO A 134 -4.22 -22.23 -2.29
C PRO A 134 -2.79 -21.71 -2.39
N ALA A 135 -2.58 -20.60 -3.10
CA ALA A 135 -1.26 -20.00 -3.28
C ALA A 135 -0.64 -19.41 -1.99
N LEU A 136 -1.45 -19.20 -0.94
CA LEU A 136 -1.01 -18.62 0.33
C LEU A 136 -1.01 -19.62 1.49
N ARG A 137 -1.30 -20.89 1.25
CA ARG A 137 -1.37 -21.91 2.33
C ARG A 137 -0.03 -22.17 3.00
N ASP A 138 1.06 -22.06 2.25
CA ASP A 138 2.41 -22.36 2.72
C ASP A 138 3.17 -21.12 3.20
N VAL A 139 2.47 -20.00 3.41
CA VAL A 139 3.05 -18.78 3.98
C VAL A 139 3.58 -19.07 5.39
N ARG A 140 4.82 -18.69 5.62
CA ARG A 140 5.46 -18.78 6.94
C ARG A 140 5.11 -17.55 7.77
N TRP A 141 4.43 -17.76 8.89
CA TRP A 141 4.04 -16.74 9.85
C TRP A 141 4.98 -16.82 11.06
N GLN A 142 5.77 -15.77 11.24
CA GLN A 142 6.84 -15.78 12.23
C GLN A 142 6.74 -14.57 13.15
N ARG A 143 6.71 -14.84 14.45
CA ARG A 143 6.80 -13.79 15.45
C ARG A 143 8.18 -13.16 15.43
N SER A 144 8.25 -11.85 15.23
CA SER A 144 9.49 -11.08 15.20
C SER A 144 9.25 -9.67 15.73
N ARG A 145 10.18 -9.18 16.53
CA ARG A 145 10.15 -7.78 16.98
C ARG A 145 10.93 -6.92 15.99
N ILE A 146 10.34 -5.79 15.60
CA ILE A 146 11.01 -4.81 14.75
C ILE A 146 11.90 -3.93 15.62
N GLY A 147 13.14 -3.77 15.24
CA GLY A 147 14.16 -3.00 15.95
C GLY A 147 15.56 -3.35 15.46
N ALA A 148 16.59 -2.94 16.19
CA ALA A 148 18.00 -3.11 15.82
C ALA A 148 18.44 -4.57 15.57
N ALA A 149 17.73 -5.55 16.17
CA ALA A 149 18.02 -6.98 16.00
C ALA A 149 17.17 -7.64 14.89
N LEU A 150 16.39 -6.87 14.13
CA LEU A 150 15.59 -7.41 13.04
C LEU A 150 16.49 -8.01 11.95
N THR A 151 16.27 -9.27 11.63
CA THR A 151 16.86 -9.95 10.49
C THR A 151 15.78 -10.29 9.48
N VAL A 152 16.00 -9.89 8.23
CA VAL A 152 15.13 -10.23 7.11
C VAL A 152 15.89 -11.20 6.20
N GLU A 153 15.30 -12.34 5.91
CA GLU A 153 15.90 -13.32 5.00
C GLU A 153 16.01 -12.73 3.58
N SER A 154 17.06 -13.13 2.84
CA SER A 154 17.25 -12.70 1.46
C SER A 154 16.04 -13.07 0.60
N THR A 155 15.52 -12.11 -0.14
CA THR A 155 14.28 -12.25 -0.93
C THR A 155 14.31 -11.33 -2.14
N ASP A 156 13.34 -11.44 -3.03
CA ASP A 156 13.20 -10.49 -4.14
C ASP A 156 12.42 -9.23 -3.74
N LEU A 157 11.38 -9.39 -2.90
CA LEU A 157 10.49 -8.30 -2.50
C LEU A 157 10.34 -8.24 -0.98
N VAL A 158 10.48 -7.05 -0.42
CA VAL A 158 10.03 -6.74 0.94
C VAL A 158 8.90 -5.72 0.88
N THR A 159 7.81 -5.98 1.61
CA THR A 159 6.74 -5.02 1.88
C THR A 159 6.74 -4.58 3.33
N VAL A 160 6.44 -3.30 3.56
CA VAL A 160 6.25 -2.68 4.88
C VAL A 160 5.01 -1.80 4.77
N SER A 161 3.94 -2.13 5.49
CA SER A 161 2.68 -1.40 5.34
C SER A 161 2.06 -1.01 6.67
N TYR A 162 1.90 0.31 6.89
CA TYR A 162 1.26 0.91 8.07
C TYR A 162 1.91 0.54 9.41
N VAL A 163 3.22 0.29 9.42
CA VAL A 163 3.96 -0.11 10.63
C VAL A 163 4.96 0.96 11.09
N LEU A 164 5.42 1.84 10.19
CA LEU A 164 6.43 2.84 10.56
C LEU A 164 5.94 3.82 11.63
N ASN A 165 4.64 4.05 11.72
CA ASN A 165 4.03 4.91 12.74
C ASN A 165 4.12 4.33 14.16
N GLU A 166 4.33 3.01 14.30
CA GLU A 166 4.43 2.31 15.58
C GLU A 166 5.88 2.27 16.10
N LEU A 167 6.84 2.69 15.28
CA LEU A 167 8.27 2.57 15.54
C LEU A 167 8.91 3.88 15.97
N THR A 168 9.95 3.77 16.79
CA THR A 168 10.88 4.90 17.07
C THR A 168 11.68 5.25 15.81
N GLY A 169 12.30 6.45 15.76
CA GLY A 169 13.18 6.83 14.64
C GLY A 169 14.30 5.81 14.38
N PRO A 170 15.07 5.40 15.41
CA PRO A 170 16.09 4.38 15.25
C PRO A 170 15.56 3.03 14.73
N ASP A 171 14.39 2.57 15.21
CA ASP A 171 13.81 1.30 14.78
C ASP A 171 13.31 1.38 13.34
N ARG A 172 12.74 2.53 12.90
CA ARG A 172 12.40 2.77 11.49
C ARG A 172 13.63 2.68 10.59
N ALA A 173 14.72 3.31 11.01
CA ALA A 173 15.98 3.27 10.28
C ALA A 173 16.51 1.83 10.15
N ALA A 174 16.53 1.08 11.26
CA ALA A 174 16.96 -0.32 11.26
C ALA A 174 16.10 -1.22 10.37
N LEU A 175 14.78 -1.02 10.38
CA LEU A 175 13.85 -1.73 9.49
C LEU A 175 14.15 -1.48 8.02
N VAL A 176 14.32 -0.21 7.62
CA VAL A 176 14.60 0.15 6.23
C VAL A 176 15.96 -0.40 5.78
N ASP A 177 16.98 -0.38 6.65
CA ASP A 177 18.29 -0.97 6.37
C ASP A 177 18.21 -2.48 6.19
N ALA A 178 17.49 -3.17 7.08
CA ALA A 178 17.30 -4.62 6.98
C ALA A 178 16.56 -4.99 5.68
N ALA A 179 15.54 -4.24 5.31
CA ALA A 179 14.81 -4.43 4.06
C ALA A 179 15.71 -4.17 2.84
N ALA A 180 16.50 -3.10 2.87
CA ALA A 180 17.43 -2.74 1.79
C ALA A 180 18.55 -3.78 1.64
N TRP A 181 19.02 -4.38 2.74
CA TRP A 181 20.03 -5.43 2.69
C TRP A 181 19.49 -6.73 2.10
N ALA A 182 18.25 -7.10 2.46
CA ALA A 182 17.66 -8.38 2.14
C ALA A 182 17.05 -8.46 0.74
N ALA A 183 16.58 -7.34 0.18
CA ALA A 183 15.71 -7.36 -0.99
C ALA A 183 16.29 -6.70 -2.24
N ARG A 184 15.79 -7.10 -3.40
CA ARG A 184 16.01 -6.42 -4.68
C ARG A 184 15.01 -5.29 -4.91
N ALA A 185 13.82 -5.41 -4.32
CA ALA A 185 12.75 -4.41 -4.36
C ALA A 185 12.13 -4.25 -2.97
N VAL A 186 11.83 -3.00 -2.58
CA VAL A 186 11.18 -2.64 -1.31
C VAL A 186 10.00 -1.73 -1.61
N VAL A 187 8.83 -2.07 -1.05
CA VAL A 187 7.62 -1.26 -1.14
C VAL A 187 7.17 -0.90 0.27
N ILE A 188 7.13 0.38 0.56
CA ILE A 188 6.72 0.93 1.86
C ILE A 188 5.45 1.75 1.65
N VAL A 189 4.41 1.48 2.43
CA VAL A 189 3.11 2.15 2.38
C VAL A 189 2.75 2.65 3.77
N GLU A 190 2.34 3.90 3.89
CA GLU A 190 1.90 4.55 5.12
C GLU A 190 0.59 5.33 4.91
N ALA A 191 -0.03 5.77 6.00
CA ALA A 191 -1.21 6.62 5.93
C ALA A 191 -0.94 7.90 5.11
N GLY A 192 -1.89 8.34 4.30
CA GLY A 192 -1.81 9.55 3.46
C GLY A 192 -1.97 10.85 4.24
N THR A 193 -1.31 10.94 5.40
CA THR A 193 -1.23 12.10 6.27
C THR A 193 0.12 12.80 6.14
N PRO A 194 0.28 14.06 6.59
CA PRO A 194 1.58 14.71 6.62
C PRO A 194 2.66 13.88 7.33
N ASP A 195 2.33 13.27 8.48
CA ASP A 195 3.27 12.46 9.25
C ASP A 195 3.61 11.13 8.54
N GLY A 196 2.61 10.48 7.91
CA GLY A 196 2.84 9.26 7.12
C GLY A 196 3.72 9.54 5.90
N TYR A 197 3.46 10.66 5.22
CA TYR A 197 4.33 11.13 4.13
C TYR A 197 5.77 11.41 4.60
N ALA A 198 5.95 12.07 5.74
CA ALA A 198 7.28 12.36 6.28
C ALA A 198 8.08 11.06 6.54
N ARG A 199 7.43 10.03 7.11
CA ARG A 199 8.04 8.70 7.30
C ARG A 199 8.41 8.03 5.96
N VAL A 200 7.54 8.15 4.96
CA VAL A 200 7.83 7.61 3.61
C VAL A 200 9.02 8.32 2.96
N ILE A 201 9.14 9.64 3.10
CA ILE A 201 10.28 10.40 2.56
C ILE A 201 11.58 10.00 3.28
N GLU A 202 11.58 9.88 4.61
CA GLU A 202 12.72 9.38 5.39
C GLU A 202 13.18 8.00 4.89
N ALA A 203 12.25 7.07 4.72
CA ALA A 203 12.53 5.73 4.22
C ALA A 203 13.02 5.74 2.75
N ARG A 204 12.41 6.57 1.89
CA ARG A 204 12.81 6.76 0.49
C ARG A 204 14.27 7.22 0.38
N ASP A 205 14.63 8.25 1.11
CA ASP A 205 15.97 8.81 1.04
C ASP A 205 17.01 7.80 1.55
N ARG A 206 16.66 7.02 2.57
CA ARG A 206 17.49 5.94 3.08
C ARG A 206 17.68 4.81 2.06
N LEU A 207 16.61 4.41 1.35
CA LEU A 207 16.70 3.41 0.27
C LEU A 207 17.58 3.92 -0.88
N ILE A 208 17.47 5.20 -1.27
CA ILE A 208 18.32 5.80 -2.31
C ILE A 208 19.79 5.79 -1.86
N ALA A 209 20.07 6.17 -0.61
CA ALA A 209 21.42 6.12 -0.05
C ALA A 209 21.98 4.68 -0.03
N ALA A 210 21.12 3.66 0.08
CA ALA A 210 21.48 2.24 -0.01
C ALA A 210 21.61 1.73 -1.47
N GLY A 211 21.55 2.61 -2.48
CA GLY A 211 21.75 2.27 -3.89
C GLY A 211 20.49 1.80 -4.63
N PHE A 212 19.30 2.04 -4.08
CA PHE A 212 18.05 1.81 -4.78
C PHE A 212 17.68 2.98 -5.69
N ARG A 213 16.90 2.69 -6.72
CA ARG A 213 16.21 3.69 -7.55
C ARG A 213 14.73 3.66 -7.23
N VAL A 214 14.11 4.83 -7.16
CA VAL A 214 12.66 4.92 -7.02
C VAL A 214 12.01 4.50 -8.33
N ALA A 215 11.14 3.49 -8.27
CA ALA A 215 10.32 3.01 -9.38
C ALA A 215 8.96 3.73 -9.41
N ALA A 216 8.37 3.97 -8.23
CA ALA A 216 7.10 4.66 -8.05
C ALA A 216 7.00 5.25 -6.63
N PRO A 217 6.21 6.32 -6.40
CA PRO A 217 5.43 7.07 -7.38
C PRO A 217 6.27 8.08 -8.16
N CYS A 218 7.45 8.48 -7.64
CA CYS A 218 8.25 9.56 -8.19
C CYS A 218 8.84 9.17 -9.55
N PRO A 219 8.85 10.08 -10.52
CA PRO A 219 9.52 9.89 -11.82
C PRO A 219 11.04 10.04 -11.72
N HIS A 220 11.58 10.33 -10.54
CA HIS A 220 13.02 10.55 -10.28
C HIS A 220 13.43 10.05 -8.89
N SER A 221 14.73 9.83 -8.70
CA SER A 221 15.33 9.48 -7.40
C SER A 221 16.03 10.67 -6.71
N ALA A 222 15.91 11.87 -7.25
CA ALA A 222 16.42 13.09 -6.63
C ALA A 222 15.54 13.56 -5.46
N ALA A 223 15.88 14.66 -4.81
CA ALA A 223 15.13 15.22 -3.70
C ALA A 223 13.66 15.49 -4.06
N CYS A 224 12.76 15.27 -3.11
CA CYS A 224 11.34 15.55 -3.33
C CYS A 224 11.10 17.05 -3.42
N PRO A 225 10.40 17.57 -4.45
CA PRO A 225 10.13 19.01 -4.60
C PRO A 225 9.10 19.56 -3.60
N ILE A 226 8.42 18.69 -2.84
CA ILE A 226 7.44 19.13 -1.85
C ILE A 226 8.17 19.63 -0.60
N VAL A 227 7.90 20.88 -0.22
CA VAL A 227 8.44 21.47 0.99
C VAL A 227 7.71 20.90 2.22
N PRO A 228 8.41 20.25 3.15
CA PRO A 228 7.82 19.72 4.37
C PRO A 228 7.01 20.78 5.14
N GLY A 229 5.83 20.39 5.65
CA GLY A 229 4.95 21.27 6.40
C GLY A 229 4.04 22.18 5.55
N THR A 230 4.28 22.31 4.26
CA THR A 230 3.41 23.08 3.35
C THR A 230 2.42 22.20 2.59
N ASP A 231 2.87 21.01 2.20
CA ASP A 231 2.08 20.03 1.43
C ASP A 231 2.67 18.63 1.63
N TRP A 232 1.95 17.59 1.17
CA TRP A 232 2.42 16.20 1.22
C TRP A 232 1.90 15.40 0.04
N CYS A 233 2.74 14.45 -0.43
CA CYS A 233 2.35 13.55 -1.51
C CYS A 233 1.56 12.36 -0.94
N HIS A 234 0.36 12.15 -1.45
CA HIS A 234 -0.48 11.00 -1.11
C HIS A 234 -1.38 10.64 -2.28
N PHE A 235 -1.96 9.46 -2.22
CA PHE A 235 -2.84 8.89 -3.23
C PHE A 235 -4.10 8.34 -2.56
N ALA A 236 -5.04 7.85 -3.35
CA ALA A 236 -6.28 7.28 -2.85
C ALA A 236 -6.58 5.96 -3.55
N ALA A 237 -6.93 4.95 -2.75
CA ALA A 237 -7.42 3.67 -3.26
C ALA A 237 -8.87 3.48 -2.84
N ARG A 238 -9.74 3.13 -3.79
CA ARG A 238 -11.16 2.89 -3.50
C ARG A 238 -11.37 1.54 -2.84
N VAL A 239 -12.08 1.55 -1.73
CA VAL A 239 -12.37 0.38 -0.90
C VAL A 239 -13.88 0.21 -0.78
N SER A 240 -14.40 -0.97 -1.13
CA SER A 240 -15.81 -1.31 -0.89
C SER A 240 -16.06 -1.50 0.61
N ARG A 241 -17.08 -0.86 1.14
CA ARG A 241 -17.47 -0.97 2.56
C ARG A 241 -18.24 -2.27 2.80
N SER A 242 -17.76 -3.07 3.76
CA SER A 242 -18.52 -4.20 4.31
C SER A 242 -19.70 -3.71 5.16
N SER A 243 -20.60 -4.64 5.57
CA SER A 243 -21.67 -4.34 6.52
C SER A 243 -21.12 -3.76 7.82
N LEU A 244 -20.03 -4.32 8.34
CA LEU A 244 -19.36 -3.84 9.55
C LEU A 244 -18.85 -2.40 9.38
N HIS A 245 -18.22 -2.05 8.24
CA HIS A 245 -17.79 -0.67 7.96
C HIS A 245 -18.96 0.32 7.98
N ARG A 246 -20.09 -0.03 7.37
CA ARG A 246 -21.28 0.82 7.34
C ARG A 246 -21.86 1.02 8.73
N GLN A 247 -21.90 -0.03 9.54
CA GLN A 247 -22.41 0.02 10.90
C GLN A 247 -21.56 0.92 11.79
N VAL A 248 -20.23 0.78 11.75
CA VAL A 248 -19.31 1.54 12.59
C VAL A 248 -19.23 3.02 12.20
N LYS A 249 -19.20 3.32 10.90
CA LYS A 249 -19.07 4.71 10.42
C LYS A 249 -20.41 5.43 10.23
N GLY A 250 -21.56 4.77 10.41
CA GLY A 250 -22.88 5.35 10.18
C GLY A 250 -23.08 5.90 8.76
N GLY A 251 -22.30 5.40 7.79
CA GLY A 251 -22.24 5.95 6.44
C GLY A 251 -23.15 5.23 5.45
N SER A 252 -23.83 6.01 4.59
CA SER A 252 -24.68 5.49 3.52
C SER A 252 -23.93 5.08 2.26
N LEU A 253 -22.67 5.51 2.08
CA LEU A 253 -21.89 5.22 0.88
C LEU A 253 -21.39 3.78 0.88
N ALA A 254 -21.47 3.14 -0.29
CA ALA A 254 -21.01 1.76 -0.50
C ALA A 254 -19.48 1.61 -0.54
N TYR A 255 -18.74 2.71 -0.58
CA TYR A 255 -17.28 2.75 -0.68
C TYR A 255 -16.69 3.88 0.16
N GLU A 256 -15.38 3.80 0.39
CA GLU A 256 -14.54 4.89 0.93
C GLU A 256 -13.23 4.93 0.16
N ASP A 257 -12.54 6.06 0.21
CA ASP A 257 -11.21 6.22 -0.36
C ASP A 257 -10.17 6.15 0.76
N GLU A 258 -9.36 5.09 0.79
CA GLU A 258 -8.19 4.99 1.67
C GLU A 258 -7.09 5.87 1.11
N LYS A 259 -6.66 6.85 1.91
CA LYS A 259 -5.54 7.73 1.56
C LYS A 259 -4.24 7.13 2.06
N PHE A 260 -3.23 7.07 1.20
CA PHE A 260 -1.93 6.49 1.52
C PHE A 260 -0.79 7.26 0.84
N SER A 261 0.39 7.23 1.47
CA SER A 261 1.66 7.64 0.90
C SER A 261 2.52 6.40 0.70
N TYR A 262 3.39 6.36 -0.30
CA TYR A 262 4.23 5.19 -0.54
C TYR A 262 5.53 5.52 -1.26
N VAL A 263 6.47 4.59 -1.14
CA VAL A 263 7.64 4.48 -2.01
C VAL A 263 7.81 3.03 -2.43
N ALA A 264 8.03 2.81 -3.71
CA ALA A 264 8.48 1.56 -4.28
C ALA A 264 9.84 1.79 -4.93
N ALA A 265 10.86 1.12 -4.40
CA ALA A 265 12.24 1.31 -4.82
C ALA A 265 12.92 -0.03 -5.12
N THR A 266 13.89 -0.05 -6.03
CA THR A 266 14.52 -1.29 -6.48
C THR A 266 15.95 -1.09 -6.98
N ARG A 267 16.73 -2.17 -6.99
CA ARG A 267 18.03 -2.29 -7.67
C ARG A 267 17.92 -2.85 -9.09
N LEU A 268 16.73 -3.20 -9.51
CA LEU A 268 16.46 -3.64 -10.89
C LEU A 268 16.52 -2.44 -11.86
N PRO A 269 16.71 -2.67 -13.16
CA PRO A 269 16.43 -1.65 -14.17
C PRO A 269 14.99 -1.17 -14.05
N VAL A 270 14.80 0.15 -14.10
CA VAL A 270 13.48 0.77 -13.98
C VAL A 270 13.16 1.63 -15.20
N GLU A 271 11.91 1.63 -15.58
CA GLU A 271 11.31 2.54 -16.55
C GLU A 271 10.32 3.45 -15.80
N PRO A 272 10.83 4.51 -15.14
CA PRO A 272 9.97 5.37 -14.35
C PRO A 272 8.97 6.08 -15.25
N ALA A 273 7.79 6.39 -14.72
CA ALA A 273 6.80 7.19 -15.44
C ALA A 273 7.42 8.51 -15.92
N PRO A 274 7.06 8.99 -17.13
CA PRO A 274 7.56 10.29 -17.62
C PRO A 274 7.19 11.45 -16.68
N SER A 275 6.01 11.40 -16.07
CA SER A 275 5.57 12.26 -14.97
C SER A 275 4.50 11.52 -14.16
N ARG A 276 4.19 12.00 -12.97
CA ARG A 276 3.15 11.44 -12.10
C ARG A 276 2.07 12.45 -11.78
N VAL A 277 0.80 12.08 -11.98
CA VAL A 277 -0.34 12.89 -11.52
C VAL A 277 -0.43 12.82 -10.00
N VAL A 278 -0.12 13.92 -9.31
CA VAL A 278 0.00 13.95 -7.84
C VAL A 278 -1.20 14.55 -7.13
N ARG A 279 -2.21 15.00 -7.87
CA ARG A 279 -3.51 15.47 -7.35
C ARG A 279 -4.63 15.02 -8.29
N ARG A 280 -5.84 14.99 -7.76
CA ARG A 280 -7.01 14.68 -8.58
C ARG A 280 -7.12 15.65 -9.76
N PRO A 281 -7.19 15.16 -11.01
CA PRO A 281 -7.37 16.01 -12.18
C PRO A 281 -8.60 16.92 -12.08
N GLN A 282 -8.45 18.19 -12.47
CA GLN A 282 -9.55 19.14 -12.48
C GLN A 282 -10.11 19.27 -13.91
N ILE A 283 -11.24 18.62 -14.15
CA ILE A 283 -11.93 18.68 -15.44
C ILE A 283 -12.80 19.94 -15.49
N ARG A 284 -12.54 20.80 -16.46
CA ARG A 284 -13.30 22.04 -16.74
C ARG A 284 -13.76 22.05 -18.19
N LYS A 285 -14.67 22.96 -18.54
CA LYS A 285 -15.16 23.09 -19.93
C LYS A 285 -14.00 23.32 -20.90
N GLY A 286 -13.70 22.31 -21.72
CA GLY A 286 -12.67 22.39 -22.77
C GLY A 286 -11.23 22.27 -22.30
N GLN A 287 -10.96 21.98 -21.03
CA GLN A 287 -9.62 21.82 -20.48
C GLN A 287 -9.59 20.89 -19.27
N VAL A 288 -8.43 20.26 -19.05
CA VAL A 288 -8.09 19.49 -17.86
C VAL A 288 -6.81 20.06 -17.26
N LEU A 289 -6.82 20.30 -15.96
CA LEU A 289 -5.64 20.72 -15.23
C LEU A 289 -5.08 19.50 -14.48
N LEU A 290 -3.81 19.21 -14.71
CA LEU A 290 -3.06 18.13 -14.09
C LEU A 290 -1.94 18.74 -13.23
N ASP A 291 -1.90 18.37 -11.95
CA ASP A 291 -0.77 18.68 -11.09
C ASP A 291 0.22 17.51 -11.17
N LEU A 292 1.40 17.76 -11.70
CA LEU A 292 2.39 16.75 -12.07
C LEU A 292 3.66 16.89 -11.25
N CYS A 293 4.19 15.75 -10.78
CA CYS A 293 5.62 15.63 -10.44
C CYS A 293 6.36 15.20 -11.70
N GLU A 294 7.35 15.98 -12.12
CA GLU A 294 8.08 15.81 -13.38
C GLU A 294 9.50 15.27 -13.15
N PRO A 295 10.15 14.67 -14.17
CA PRO A 295 11.50 14.09 -14.04
C PRO A 295 12.60 15.09 -13.67
N ASP A 296 12.37 16.36 -13.94
CA ASP A 296 13.28 17.48 -13.62
C ASP A 296 13.09 18.02 -12.18
N GLU A 297 12.52 17.20 -11.30
CA GLU A 297 12.35 17.49 -9.87
C GLU A 297 11.38 18.66 -9.58
N GLN A 298 10.48 18.97 -10.52
CA GLN A 298 9.54 20.07 -10.36
C GLN A 298 8.08 19.58 -10.18
N LEU A 299 7.33 20.33 -9.40
CA LEU A 299 5.89 20.25 -9.38
C LEU A 299 5.32 21.29 -10.32
N ARG A 300 4.58 20.87 -11.33
CA ARG A 300 3.99 21.79 -12.29
C ARG A 300 2.52 21.49 -12.55
N ARG A 301 1.74 22.54 -12.67
CA ARG A 301 0.38 22.42 -13.20
C ARG A 301 0.43 22.53 -14.72
N ARG A 302 -0.03 21.48 -15.40
CA ARG A 302 -0.21 21.44 -16.84
C ARG A 302 -1.67 21.59 -17.21
N THR A 303 -1.96 22.45 -18.21
CA THR A 303 -3.31 22.62 -18.75
C THR A 303 -3.39 21.95 -20.11
N VAL A 304 -4.18 20.88 -20.21
CA VAL A 304 -4.44 20.17 -21.47
C VAL A 304 -5.79 20.61 -21.99
N THR A 305 -5.83 21.16 -23.21
CA THR A 305 -7.04 21.70 -23.83
C THR A 305 -7.48 20.84 -25.02
N LYS A 306 -8.70 21.05 -25.51
CA LYS A 306 -9.24 20.36 -26.72
C LYS A 306 -8.32 20.44 -27.94
N ARG A 307 -7.49 21.49 -28.04
CA ARG A 307 -6.53 21.66 -29.14
C ARG A 307 -5.44 20.58 -29.16
N HIS A 308 -5.21 19.89 -28.02
CA HIS A 308 -4.21 18.82 -27.91
C HIS A 308 -4.76 17.45 -28.36
N GLY A 309 -5.94 17.37 -28.97
CA GLY A 309 -6.46 16.16 -29.61
C GLY A 309 -6.54 14.97 -28.64
N ASP A 310 -5.83 13.88 -28.97
CA ASP A 310 -5.86 12.64 -28.20
C ASP A 310 -5.25 12.79 -26.80
N LEU A 311 -4.28 13.70 -26.62
CA LEU A 311 -3.75 14.01 -25.30
C LEU A 311 -4.85 14.62 -24.39
N TYR A 312 -5.80 15.38 -24.95
CA TYR A 312 -6.94 15.88 -24.19
C TYR A 312 -7.91 14.75 -23.77
N LYS A 313 -8.12 13.76 -24.64
CA LYS A 313 -8.92 12.57 -24.27
C LYS A 313 -8.24 11.82 -23.14
N ALA A 314 -6.95 11.52 -23.26
CA ALA A 314 -6.15 10.88 -22.21
C ALA A 314 -6.17 11.67 -20.89
N ALA A 315 -6.12 13.01 -20.96
CA ALA A 315 -6.17 13.85 -19.76
C ALA A 315 -7.53 13.78 -19.03
N ARG A 316 -8.62 13.57 -19.77
CA ARG A 316 -9.96 13.41 -19.17
C ARG A 316 -10.15 12.07 -18.47
N ASP A 317 -9.43 11.06 -18.93
CA ASP A 317 -9.50 9.70 -18.39
C ASP A 317 -8.41 9.45 -17.33
N ALA A 318 -7.45 10.37 -17.20
CA ALA A 318 -6.40 10.29 -16.19
C ALA A 318 -6.97 10.41 -14.78
N ASP A 319 -6.44 9.62 -13.86
CA ASP A 319 -6.79 9.67 -12.44
C ASP A 319 -5.57 10.02 -11.57
N TRP A 320 -5.84 10.24 -10.32
CA TRP A 320 -4.83 10.55 -9.32
C TRP A 320 -3.91 9.36 -9.07
N GLY A 321 -2.62 9.53 -9.33
CA GLY A 321 -1.59 8.50 -9.22
C GLY A 321 -1.17 7.91 -10.56
N ASP A 322 -1.83 8.27 -11.67
CA ASP A 322 -1.48 7.75 -12.98
C ASP A 322 -0.15 8.29 -13.51
N PRO A 323 0.56 7.52 -14.36
CA PRO A 323 1.65 8.04 -15.16
C PRO A 323 1.13 9.04 -16.18
N TRP A 324 1.93 10.09 -16.48
CA TRP A 324 1.55 11.09 -17.47
C TRP A 324 2.73 11.50 -18.39
N PRO A 325 2.54 11.57 -19.74
CA PRO A 325 1.37 11.07 -20.44
C PRO A 325 1.19 9.56 -20.22
N SER A 326 -0.03 9.05 -20.37
CA SER A 326 -0.26 7.60 -20.28
C SER A 326 0.52 6.87 -21.38
N PRO A 327 0.99 5.64 -21.14
CA PRO A 327 1.71 4.87 -22.17
C PRO A 327 0.91 4.74 -23.48
N GLU A 328 -0.41 4.66 -23.38
CA GLU A 328 -1.32 4.56 -24.54
C GLU A 328 -1.41 5.86 -25.37
N ALA A 329 -1.26 7.03 -24.71
CA ALA A 329 -1.30 8.32 -25.40
C ALA A 329 -0.01 8.64 -26.18
N ASN A 330 1.06 7.91 -25.96
CA ASN A 330 2.35 8.08 -26.62
C ASN A 330 2.56 7.13 -27.82
N GLN A 331 1.63 6.22 -28.12
CA GLN A 331 1.71 5.39 -29.31
C GLN A 331 1.35 6.24 -30.53
N PRO A 332 2.23 6.35 -31.54
CA PRO A 332 1.87 7.01 -32.79
C PRO A 332 0.70 6.24 -33.41
N THR A 333 -0.38 6.94 -33.71
CA THR A 333 -1.51 6.43 -34.52
C THR A 333 -0.93 5.91 -35.84
N GLN A 334 -1.01 4.58 -36.05
CA GLN A 334 -0.65 3.94 -37.33
C GLN A 334 -1.64 4.34 -38.43
#